data_52b4cc3a59fcc14891309cc06c63d99d
#
_entry.id   52b4cc3a59fcc14891309cc06c63d99d
#
_cell.length_a   1.000
_cell.length_b   1.000
_cell.length_c   1.000
_cell.angle_alpha   90.00
_cell.angle_beta   90.00
_cell.angle_gamma   90.00
#
_symmetry.space_group_name_H-M   'P 1'
#
loop_
_entity.id
_entity.type
_entity.pdbx_description
1 polymer ?
#
loop_
_entity_poly.entity_id
_entity_poly.type
_entity_poly.pdbx_seq_one_letter_code
_entity_poly.pdbx_strand_id
1 'polypeptide(L)'
;SFNHHLFYGKETSVNDIINVCRRFPMMAERQLVVYKEAQYCTTPDHIVAYLENPAPTSVLVWYHPGKTLPMNRKPGTSFKKSATIFTADPIAESEILRVINTYVTEQGYDIEPKPLQLLVENSGAKFSVIVKELDKVFSNIEKGSKIREEHIEKYVGINKEYNIFALQKALAQKQKAKTIEMLNYFSANIKNNPVVMMNGALFNYFRKVAIMQSMSRSTEKEIMSAIGIPFFAIGEFRQAAANYSGKKIVKVIEAINDCDLKIKGIKENTGDDAGIFEETILKILSL
;
A
#
# COMPACT_ATOMS: atom_id res chain seq x y z
N SER A 1 17.11 26.12 10.22
CA SER A 1 17.25 27.46 9.59
C SER A 1 16.28 28.40 10.29
N PHE A 2 16.67 29.66 10.52
CA PHE A 2 15.86 30.67 11.22
C PHE A 2 14.55 30.99 10.51
N ASN A 3 14.46 30.73 9.19
CA ASN A 3 13.32 31.01 8.35
C ASN A 3 12.51 29.75 7.96
N HIS A 4 12.69 28.64 8.66
CA HIS A 4 11.92 27.43 8.48
C HIS A 4 11.24 27.06 9.78
N HIS A 5 9.91 27.21 9.82
CA HIS A 5 9.07 26.97 10.98
C HIS A 5 8.19 25.73 10.72
N LEU A 6 8.17 24.79 11.66
CA LEU A 6 7.40 23.57 11.58
C LEU A 6 6.43 23.52 12.77
N PHE A 7 5.14 23.38 12.47
CA PHE A 7 4.05 23.32 13.45
C PHE A 7 3.19 22.07 13.23
N TYR A 8 2.50 21.64 14.27
CA TYR A 8 1.64 20.47 14.25
C TYR A 8 0.21 20.83 14.71
N GLY A 9 -0.80 20.27 14.04
CA GLY A 9 -2.23 20.62 14.25
C GLY A 9 -2.78 20.31 15.63
N LYS A 10 -2.14 19.41 16.40
CA LYS A 10 -2.54 19.12 17.79
C LYS A 10 -1.96 20.11 18.81
N GLU A 11 -0.85 20.76 18.49
CA GLU A 11 -0.03 21.48 19.45
C GLU A 11 -0.08 23.00 19.25
N THR A 12 -0.42 23.44 18.02
CA THR A 12 -0.29 24.85 17.65
C THR A 12 -1.60 25.41 17.14
N SER A 13 -1.99 26.58 17.66
CA SER A 13 -3.17 27.29 17.17
C SER A 13 -2.92 27.92 15.79
N VAL A 14 -3.99 28.11 15.00
CA VAL A 14 -3.90 28.81 13.71
C VAL A 14 -3.42 30.25 13.89
N ASN A 15 -3.80 30.92 14.98
CA ASN A 15 -3.40 32.29 15.26
C ASN A 15 -1.88 32.41 15.45
N ASP A 16 -1.24 31.44 16.10
CA ASP A 16 0.23 31.43 16.28
C ASP A 16 0.93 31.27 14.94
N ILE A 17 0.40 30.43 14.05
CA ILE A 17 0.92 30.24 12.69
C ILE A 17 0.79 31.54 11.88
N ILE A 18 -0.37 32.19 11.93
CA ILE A 18 -0.60 33.48 11.28
C ILE A 18 0.38 34.54 11.79
N ASN A 19 0.60 34.60 13.11
CA ASN A 19 1.57 35.52 13.71
C ASN A 19 2.98 35.29 13.19
N VAL A 20 3.39 34.03 13.03
CA VAL A 20 4.71 33.71 12.41
C VAL A 20 4.72 34.09 10.94
N CYS A 21 3.69 33.76 10.18
CA CYS A 21 3.57 34.11 8.76
C CYS A 21 3.65 35.64 8.49
N ARG A 22 3.22 36.47 9.46
CA ARG A 22 3.25 37.94 9.36
C ARG A 22 4.59 38.57 9.78
N ARG A 23 5.52 37.79 10.34
CA ARG A 23 6.85 38.29 10.67
C ARG A 23 7.70 38.41 9.42
N PHE A 24 8.65 39.35 9.45
CA PHE A 24 9.64 39.43 8.39
C PHE A 24 10.67 38.30 8.52
N PRO A 25 11.10 37.70 7.41
CA PRO A 25 12.16 36.71 7.42
C PRO A 25 13.49 37.31 7.89
N MET A 26 14.30 36.51 8.56
CA MET A 26 15.58 36.93 9.12
C MET A 26 16.69 36.77 8.06
N MET A 27 17.22 37.87 7.59
CA MET A 27 18.31 37.92 6.58
C MET A 27 18.02 37.06 5.31
N ALA A 28 16.76 36.98 4.89
CA ALA A 28 16.32 36.27 3.70
C ALA A 28 15.11 36.96 3.05
N GLU A 29 14.84 36.67 1.79
CA GLU A 29 13.67 37.21 1.08
C GLU A 29 12.36 36.60 1.54
N ARG A 30 12.37 35.32 1.92
CA ARG A 30 11.18 34.57 2.30
C ARG A 30 11.44 33.63 3.46
N GLN A 31 10.36 33.32 4.20
CA GLN A 31 10.32 32.24 5.19
C GLN A 31 9.35 31.14 4.76
N LEU A 32 9.61 29.92 5.21
CA LEU A 32 8.77 28.76 5.01
C LEU A 32 8.09 28.38 6.34
N VAL A 33 6.78 28.36 6.34
CA VAL A 33 5.96 27.95 7.48
C VAL A 33 5.20 26.69 7.09
N VAL A 34 5.51 25.56 7.71
CA VAL A 34 4.86 24.26 7.43
C VAL A 34 3.97 23.88 8.60
N TYR A 35 2.66 23.79 8.36
CA TYR A 35 1.67 23.31 9.30
C TYR A 35 1.27 21.87 8.96
N LYS A 36 1.83 20.92 9.69
CA LYS A 36 1.54 19.49 9.54
C LYS A 36 0.33 19.06 10.36
N GLU A 37 -0.30 17.97 9.93
CA GLU A 37 -1.44 17.35 10.61
C GLU A 37 -2.60 18.33 10.84
N ALA A 38 -2.86 19.22 9.87
CA ALA A 38 -3.89 20.24 9.96
C ALA A 38 -5.32 19.69 10.12
N GLN A 39 -5.56 18.38 9.89
CA GLN A 39 -6.83 17.71 10.18
C GLN A 39 -7.20 17.68 11.68
N TYR A 40 -6.24 17.90 12.57
CA TYR A 40 -6.46 18.00 14.02
C TYR A 40 -6.66 19.44 14.50
N CYS A 41 -6.59 20.42 13.61
CA CYS A 41 -6.84 21.81 13.94
C CYS A 41 -8.31 22.00 14.38
N THR A 42 -8.51 22.62 15.54
CA THR A 42 -9.84 22.85 16.12
C THR A 42 -10.54 24.08 15.54
N THR A 43 -9.77 25.06 15.07
CA THR A 43 -10.27 26.36 14.57
C THR A 43 -9.71 26.71 13.20
N PRO A 44 -9.90 25.85 12.16
CA PRO A 44 -9.31 26.07 10.84
C PRO A 44 -9.83 27.33 10.14
N ASP A 45 -11.01 27.83 10.51
CA ASP A 45 -11.62 29.02 9.91
C ASP A 45 -10.84 30.32 10.22
N HIS A 46 -10.04 30.36 11.28
CA HIS A 46 -9.20 31.52 11.62
C HIS A 46 -8.19 31.87 10.53
N ILE A 47 -7.80 30.89 9.67
CA ILE A 47 -6.87 31.15 8.56
C ILE A 47 -7.48 32.06 7.49
N VAL A 48 -8.82 32.18 7.39
CA VAL A 48 -9.51 32.91 6.32
C VAL A 48 -9.06 34.36 6.21
N ALA A 49 -8.95 35.05 7.35
CA ALA A 49 -8.51 36.46 7.37
C ALA A 49 -7.05 36.63 6.89
N TYR A 50 -6.21 35.64 7.09
CA TYR A 50 -4.84 35.63 6.56
C TYR A 50 -4.83 35.38 5.04
N LEU A 51 -5.66 34.45 4.56
CA LEU A 51 -5.75 34.11 3.14
C LEU A 51 -6.29 35.27 2.26
N GLU A 52 -7.03 36.21 2.84
CA GLU A 52 -7.51 37.40 2.14
C GLU A 52 -6.37 38.40 1.87
N ASN A 53 -5.36 38.44 2.75
CA ASN A 53 -4.19 39.31 2.59
C ASN A 53 -2.93 38.60 3.12
N PRO A 54 -2.38 37.63 2.37
CA PRO A 54 -1.23 36.86 2.78
C PRO A 54 0.05 37.68 2.69
N ALA A 55 0.97 37.46 3.65
CA ALA A 55 2.29 38.09 3.62
C ALA A 55 3.12 37.60 2.43
N PRO A 56 3.60 38.48 1.51
CA PRO A 56 4.32 38.06 0.33
C PRO A 56 5.70 37.45 0.63
N THR A 57 6.21 37.69 1.83
CA THR A 57 7.48 37.17 2.33
C THR A 57 7.37 35.80 2.98
N SER A 58 6.16 35.22 3.06
CA SER A 58 5.93 33.93 3.71
C SER A 58 5.30 32.92 2.75
N VAL A 59 5.87 31.73 2.71
CA VAL A 59 5.27 30.56 2.05
C VAL A 59 4.66 29.68 3.14
N LEU A 60 3.33 29.61 3.17
CA LEU A 60 2.60 28.73 4.08
C LEU A 60 2.22 27.41 3.39
N VAL A 61 2.69 26.31 3.93
CA VAL A 61 2.30 24.96 3.52
C VAL A 61 1.32 24.39 4.56
N TRP A 62 0.05 24.23 4.14
CA TRP A 62 -1.00 23.64 4.95
C TRP A 62 -1.17 22.17 4.57
N TYR A 63 -0.58 21.26 5.36
CA TYR A 63 -0.61 19.82 5.08
C TYR A 63 -1.72 19.13 5.88
N HIS A 64 -2.70 18.56 5.16
CA HIS A 64 -3.93 17.99 5.71
C HIS A 64 -4.08 16.51 5.32
N PRO A 65 -3.36 15.57 5.95
CA PRO A 65 -3.40 14.15 5.61
C PRO A 65 -4.67 13.45 6.09
N GLY A 66 -5.05 12.41 5.37
CA GLY A 66 -6.06 11.42 5.79
C GLY A 66 -7.51 11.85 5.78
N LYS A 67 -7.81 13.14 5.75
CA LYS A 67 -9.18 13.68 5.62
C LYS A 67 -9.21 14.76 4.56
N THR A 68 -10.24 14.75 3.74
CA THR A 68 -10.44 15.82 2.77
C THR A 68 -10.95 17.06 3.48
N LEU A 69 -10.31 18.21 3.27
CA LEU A 69 -10.82 19.50 3.72
C LEU A 69 -12.08 19.82 2.91
N PRO A 70 -13.24 20.11 3.56
CA PRO A 70 -14.45 20.45 2.83
C PRO A 70 -14.27 21.72 1.96
N MET A 71 -14.25 21.54 0.64
CA MET A 71 -13.96 22.61 -0.32
C MET A 71 -15.21 23.44 -0.72
N ASN A 72 -16.39 23.13 -0.17
CA ASN A 72 -17.65 23.82 -0.40
C ASN A 72 -18.01 24.81 0.72
N ARG A 73 -17.26 24.87 1.79
CA ARG A 73 -17.42 25.78 2.93
C ARG A 73 -16.07 26.32 3.39
N LYS A 74 -16.05 27.35 4.24
CA LYS A 74 -14.81 27.87 4.85
C LYS A 74 -14.16 26.78 5.72
N PRO A 75 -12.81 26.70 5.77
CA PRO A 75 -11.85 27.57 5.06
C PRO A 75 -11.56 27.10 3.62
N GLY A 76 -12.10 25.96 3.16
CA GLY A 76 -11.79 25.37 1.85
C GLY A 76 -12.09 26.30 0.67
N THR A 77 -13.21 27.05 0.71
CA THR A 77 -13.53 28.05 -0.32
C THR A 77 -12.52 29.17 -0.38
N SER A 78 -11.94 29.57 0.75
CA SER A 78 -10.89 30.59 0.82
C SER A 78 -9.55 30.05 0.27
N PHE A 79 -9.17 28.82 0.60
CA PHE A 79 -8.01 28.16 -0.01
C PHE A 79 -8.12 28.07 -1.53
N LYS A 80 -9.31 27.73 -2.08
CA LYS A 80 -9.51 27.69 -3.54
C LYS A 80 -9.24 29.02 -4.24
N LYS A 81 -9.47 30.13 -3.55
CA LYS A 81 -9.29 31.48 -4.12
C LYS A 81 -7.84 31.96 -4.02
N SER A 82 -7.14 31.60 -2.96
CA SER A 82 -5.88 32.24 -2.57
C SER A 82 -4.68 31.32 -2.51
N ALA A 83 -4.84 29.99 -2.71
CA ALA A 83 -3.77 29.04 -2.58
C ALA A 83 -3.71 28.05 -3.76
N THR A 84 -2.53 27.53 -4.04
CA THR A 84 -2.36 26.37 -4.90
C THR A 84 -2.73 25.12 -4.10
N ILE A 85 -3.69 24.34 -4.61
CA ILE A 85 -4.16 23.11 -3.95
C ILE A 85 -3.60 21.92 -4.69
N PHE A 86 -2.93 21.04 -3.95
CA PHE A 86 -2.49 19.75 -4.40
C PHE A 86 -3.26 18.65 -3.64
N THR A 87 -3.91 17.74 -4.37
CA THR A 87 -4.61 16.59 -3.81
C THR A 87 -3.88 15.33 -4.22
N ALA A 88 -3.50 14.51 -3.23
CA ALA A 88 -2.87 13.21 -3.44
C ALA A 88 -3.82 12.13 -2.92
N ASP A 89 -4.58 11.54 -3.82
CA ASP A 89 -5.44 10.41 -3.51
C ASP A 89 -4.63 9.11 -3.47
N PRO A 90 -5.04 8.12 -2.67
CA PRO A 90 -4.43 6.79 -2.70
C PRO A 90 -4.49 6.20 -4.11
N ILE A 91 -3.39 5.63 -4.57
CA ILE A 91 -3.33 4.94 -5.85
C ILE A 91 -4.25 3.72 -5.78
N ALA A 92 -5.17 3.59 -6.74
CA ALA A 92 -6.02 2.41 -6.84
C ALA A 92 -5.18 1.14 -7.05
N GLU A 93 -5.60 0.02 -6.46
CA GLU A 93 -4.87 -1.26 -6.57
C GLU A 93 -4.70 -1.68 -8.03
N SER A 94 -5.70 -1.39 -8.90
CA SER A 94 -5.65 -1.66 -10.34
C SER A 94 -4.60 -0.83 -11.09
N GLU A 95 -4.22 0.33 -10.57
CA GLU A 95 -3.31 1.28 -11.20
C GLU A 95 -1.86 1.17 -10.70
N ILE A 96 -1.65 0.51 -9.55
CA ILE A 96 -0.35 0.52 -8.87
C ILE A 96 0.77 -0.06 -9.74
N LEU A 97 0.51 -1.15 -10.47
CA LEU A 97 1.50 -1.77 -11.38
C LEU A 97 1.95 -0.78 -12.46
N ARG A 98 0.99 -0.06 -13.06
CA ARG A 98 1.27 0.94 -14.09
C ARG A 98 2.07 2.12 -13.51
N VAL A 99 1.67 2.63 -12.35
CA VAL A 99 2.34 3.76 -11.70
C VAL A 99 3.78 3.41 -11.32
N ILE A 100 4.02 2.22 -10.76
CA ILE A 100 5.38 1.77 -10.42
C ILE A 100 6.22 1.55 -11.68
N ASN A 101 5.66 0.97 -12.73
CA ASN A 101 6.39 0.80 -14.00
C ASN A 101 6.82 2.17 -14.59
N THR A 102 5.91 3.16 -14.58
CA THR A 102 6.23 4.53 -14.98
C THR A 102 7.34 5.12 -14.13
N TYR A 103 7.26 4.99 -12.81
CA TYR A 103 8.30 5.47 -11.88
C TYR A 103 9.67 4.85 -12.18
N VAL A 104 9.73 3.52 -12.38
CA VAL A 104 10.98 2.81 -12.72
C VAL A 104 11.58 3.36 -14.03
N THR A 105 10.75 3.58 -15.03
CA THR A 105 11.16 4.14 -16.33
C THR A 105 11.68 5.59 -16.18
N GLU A 106 11.02 6.42 -15.39
CA GLU A 106 11.45 7.80 -15.09
C GLU A 106 12.80 7.84 -14.35
N GLN A 107 13.11 6.83 -13.53
CA GLN A 107 14.42 6.68 -12.90
C GLN A 107 15.51 6.18 -13.87
N GLY A 108 15.13 5.83 -15.11
CA GLY A 108 16.03 5.36 -16.16
C GLY A 108 16.34 3.86 -16.11
N TYR A 109 15.41 3.07 -15.59
CA TYR A 109 15.49 1.60 -15.55
C TYR A 109 14.29 0.97 -16.29
N ASP A 110 14.36 -0.32 -16.55
CA ASP A 110 13.25 -1.15 -16.99
C ASP A 110 13.00 -2.27 -15.96
N ILE A 111 11.79 -2.80 -15.90
CA ILE A 111 11.44 -3.89 -14.98
C ILE A 111 10.59 -4.94 -15.67
N GLU A 112 10.91 -6.21 -15.45
CA GLU A 112 10.09 -7.30 -15.97
C GLU A 112 8.74 -7.37 -15.23
N PRO A 113 7.67 -7.86 -15.88
CA PRO A 113 6.33 -7.92 -15.25
C PRO A 113 6.29 -8.71 -13.94
N LYS A 114 7.05 -9.82 -13.86
CA LYS A 114 7.02 -10.71 -12.70
C LYS A 114 7.70 -10.11 -11.45
N PRO A 115 8.93 -9.56 -11.51
CA PRO A 115 9.52 -8.82 -10.40
C PRO A 115 8.70 -7.59 -9.98
N LEU A 116 8.08 -6.89 -10.92
CA LEU A 116 7.18 -5.79 -10.62
C LEU A 116 5.98 -6.26 -9.78
N GLN A 117 5.36 -7.36 -10.16
CA GLN A 117 4.24 -7.93 -9.41
C GLN A 117 4.68 -8.40 -8.03
N LEU A 118 5.83 -9.09 -7.91
CA LEU A 118 6.41 -9.52 -6.63
C LEU A 118 6.59 -8.35 -5.65
N LEU A 119 7.13 -7.23 -6.13
CA LEU A 119 7.29 -6.02 -5.33
C LEU A 119 5.96 -5.46 -4.83
N VAL A 120 4.99 -5.29 -5.74
CA VAL A 120 3.68 -4.71 -5.43
C VAL A 120 2.93 -5.55 -4.39
N GLU A 121 2.89 -6.84 -4.61
CA GLU A 121 2.13 -7.75 -3.75
C GLU A 121 2.80 -7.94 -2.38
N ASN A 122 4.14 -8.03 -2.33
CA ASN A 122 4.88 -8.12 -1.06
C ASN A 122 4.80 -6.84 -0.21
N SER A 123 4.58 -5.70 -0.86
CA SER A 123 4.50 -4.39 -0.18
C SER A 123 3.08 -3.98 0.21
N GLY A 124 2.07 -4.85 -0.02
CA GLY A 124 0.67 -4.54 0.20
C GLY A 124 0.18 -3.37 -0.67
N ALA A 125 0.69 -3.25 -1.91
CA ALA A 125 0.38 -2.21 -2.88
C ALA A 125 0.63 -0.76 -2.38
N LYS A 126 1.51 -0.58 -1.40
CA LYS A 126 1.86 0.74 -0.87
C LYS A 126 3.00 1.36 -1.66
N PHE A 127 2.71 2.39 -2.46
CA PHE A 127 3.68 3.06 -3.32
C PHE A 127 4.98 3.43 -2.59
N SER A 128 4.88 4.08 -1.42
CA SER A 128 6.06 4.52 -0.66
C SER A 128 6.94 3.38 -0.15
N VAL A 129 6.38 2.21 0.09
CA VAL A 129 7.14 1.01 0.49
C VAL A 129 7.87 0.46 -0.72
N ILE A 130 7.15 0.34 -1.86
CA ILE A 130 7.73 -0.17 -3.11
C ILE A 130 8.90 0.70 -3.58
N VAL A 131 8.75 2.03 -3.52
CA VAL A 131 9.83 2.96 -3.88
C VAL A 131 11.06 2.74 -3.02
N LYS A 132 10.92 2.59 -1.71
CA LYS A 132 12.06 2.30 -0.82
C LYS A 132 12.78 0.99 -1.17
N GLU A 133 12.02 -0.04 -1.55
CA GLU A 133 12.61 -1.30 -2.00
C GLU A 133 13.32 -1.15 -3.35
N LEU A 134 12.73 -0.39 -4.28
CA LEU A 134 13.37 -0.07 -5.57
C LEU A 134 14.63 0.78 -5.40
N ASP A 135 14.67 1.72 -4.47
CA ASP A 135 15.87 2.53 -4.18
C ASP A 135 17.07 1.65 -3.78
N LYS A 136 16.83 0.56 -3.05
CA LYS A 136 17.88 -0.42 -2.75
C LYS A 136 18.36 -1.12 -4.02
N VAL A 137 17.44 -1.47 -4.93
CA VAL A 137 17.81 -2.10 -6.21
C VAL A 137 18.59 -1.10 -7.08
N PHE A 138 18.08 0.12 -7.25
CA PHE A 138 18.72 1.17 -8.07
C PHE A 138 20.14 1.50 -7.59
N SER A 139 20.37 1.48 -6.28
CA SER A 139 21.69 1.74 -5.69
C SER A 139 22.72 0.65 -5.98
N ASN A 140 22.30 -0.51 -6.47
CA ASN A 140 23.13 -1.70 -6.62
C ASN A 140 23.22 -2.24 -8.06
N ILE A 141 22.54 -1.61 -9.01
CA ILE A 141 22.58 -1.99 -10.44
C ILE A 141 22.94 -0.78 -11.31
N GLU A 142 23.52 -1.05 -12.48
CA GLU A 142 23.87 -0.01 -13.44
C GLU A 142 22.61 0.66 -14.01
N LYS A 143 22.66 1.99 -14.19
CA LYS A 143 21.61 2.75 -14.81
C LYS A 143 21.36 2.26 -16.25
N GLY A 144 20.09 2.13 -16.62
CA GLY A 144 19.70 1.51 -17.89
C GLY A 144 19.50 -0.01 -17.84
N SER A 145 19.83 -0.63 -16.70
CA SER A 145 19.64 -2.07 -16.53
C SER A 145 18.16 -2.45 -16.46
N LYS A 146 17.88 -3.70 -16.81
CA LYS A 146 16.57 -4.31 -16.65
C LYS A 146 16.48 -5.05 -15.31
N ILE A 147 15.54 -4.67 -14.47
CA ILE A 147 15.28 -5.30 -13.16
C ILE A 147 14.60 -6.65 -13.38
N ARG A 148 15.23 -7.70 -12.85
CA ARG A 148 14.80 -9.10 -12.92
C ARG A 148 14.56 -9.67 -11.53
N GLU A 149 14.01 -10.88 -11.45
CA GLU A 149 13.73 -11.56 -10.18
C GLU A 149 15.00 -11.70 -9.30
N GLU A 150 16.16 -11.97 -9.90
CA GLU A 150 17.44 -12.09 -9.20
C GLU A 150 17.84 -10.82 -8.43
N HIS A 151 17.52 -9.64 -8.99
CA HIS A 151 17.76 -8.37 -8.32
C HIS A 151 16.83 -8.17 -7.13
N ILE A 152 15.56 -8.59 -7.26
CA ILE A 152 14.59 -8.53 -6.15
C ILE A 152 14.98 -9.50 -5.04
N GLU A 153 15.36 -10.72 -5.38
CA GLU A 153 15.83 -11.70 -4.39
C GLU A 153 17.06 -11.18 -3.63
N LYS A 154 18.05 -10.67 -4.36
CA LYS A 154 19.32 -10.24 -3.78
C LYS A 154 19.24 -8.98 -2.95
N TYR A 155 18.47 -7.95 -3.39
CA TYR A 155 18.51 -6.63 -2.80
C TYR A 155 17.25 -6.27 -1.97
N VAL A 156 16.13 -6.95 -2.24
CA VAL A 156 14.87 -6.77 -1.48
C VAL A 156 14.68 -7.93 -0.48
N GLY A 157 15.28 -9.08 -0.72
CA GLY A 157 15.21 -10.24 0.17
C GLY A 157 13.93 -11.07 0.00
N ILE A 158 13.22 -10.92 -1.13
CA ILE A 158 12.06 -11.76 -1.47
C ILE A 158 12.59 -13.03 -2.12
N ASN A 159 12.46 -14.16 -1.45
CA ASN A 159 12.92 -15.44 -1.97
C ASN A 159 12.11 -15.84 -3.21
N LYS A 160 12.80 -16.24 -4.27
CA LYS A 160 12.21 -16.61 -5.56
C LYS A 160 11.32 -17.86 -5.48
N GLU A 161 11.71 -18.84 -4.71
CA GLU A 161 11.02 -20.13 -4.61
C GLU A 161 10.01 -20.16 -3.46
N TYR A 162 10.34 -19.52 -2.34
CA TYR A 162 9.55 -19.52 -1.11
C TYR A 162 9.06 -18.12 -0.80
N ASN A 163 8.00 -17.71 -1.47
CA ASN A 163 7.31 -16.44 -1.23
C ASN A 163 5.80 -16.65 -1.23
N ILE A 164 5.06 -15.65 -0.80
CA ILE A 164 3.60 -15.74 -0.68
C ILE A 164 2.89 -16.08 -1.99
N PHE A 165 3.44 -15.68 -3.15
CA PHE A 165 2.84 -15.96 -4.46
C PHE A 165 3.04 -17.40 -4.88
N ALA A 166 4.23 -17.93 -4.62
CA ALA A 166 4.48 -19.34 -4.81
C ALA A 166 3.52 -20.18 -3.94
N LEU A 167 3.22 -19.74 -2.71
CA LEU A 167 2.22 -20.36 -1.84
C LEU A 167 0.81 -20.26 -2.42
N GLN A 168 0.40 -19.06 -2.88
CA GLN A 168 -0.90 -18.84 -3.53
C GLN A 168 -1.07 -19.76 -4.73
N LYS A 169 -0.05 -19.85 -5.59
CA LYS A 169 -0.04 -20.74 -6.75
C LYS A 169 -0.10 -22.20 -6.35
N ALA A 170 0.66 -22.63 -5.34
CA ALA A 170 0.62 -24.00 -4.83
C ALA A 170 -0.77 -24.36 -4.29
N LEU A 171 -1.41 -23.44 -3.57
CA LEU A 171 -2.79 -23.57 -3.09
C LEU A 171 -3.79 -23.61 -4.25
N ALA A 172 -3.67 -22.69 -5.23
CA ALA A 172 -4.52 -22.65 -6.42
C ALA A 172 -4.52 -23.99 -7.16
N GLN A 173 -3.37 -24.63 -7.24
CA GLN A 173 -3.15 -25.90 -7.92
C GLN A 173 -3.31 -27.13 -7.00
N LYS A 174 -3.63 -26.92 -5.72
CA LYS A 174 -3.72 -27.99 -4.71
C LYS A 174 -2.48 -28.87 -4.60
N GLN A 175 -1.31 -28.29 -4.74
CA GLN A 175 0.00 -28.95 -4.65
C GLN A 175 0.39 -29.19 -3.18
N LYS A 176 -0.14 -30.26 -2.57
CA LYS A 176 0.02 -30.56 -1.15
C LYS A 176 1.49 -30.60 -0.69
N ALA A 177 2.32 -31.37 -1.38
CA ALA A 177 3.74 -31.54 -1.00
C ALA A 177 4.48 -30.20 -1.00
N LYS A 178 4.33 -29.42 -2.08
CA LYS A 178 4.96 -28.11 -2.22
C LYS A 178 4.45 -27.12 -1.17
N THR A 179 3.16 -27.13 -0.86
CA THR A 179 2.61 -26.26 0.17
C THR A 179 3.20 -26.56 1.54
N ILE A 180 3.34 -27.84 1.92
CA ILE A 180 3.96 -28.25 3.18
C ILE A 180 5.43 -27.84 3.25
N GLU A 181 6.18 -28.03 2.18
CA GLU A 181 7.57 -27.56 2.08
C GLU A 181 7.69 -26.05 2.32
N MET A 182 6.80 -25.26 1.71
CA MET A 182 6.76 -23.81 1.88
C MET A 182 6.37 -23.39 3.32
N LEU A 183 5.45 -24.10 3.97
CA LEU A 183 5.11 -23.85 5.36
C LEU A 183 6.30 -24.07 6.28
N ASN A 184 7.07 -25.14 6.10
CA ASN A 184 8.30 -25.39 6.85
C ASN A 184 9.31 -24.25 6.67
N TYR A 185 9.48 -23.75 5.43
CA TYR A 185 10.34 -22.61 5.17
C TYR A 185 9.85 -21.33 5.89
N PHE A 186 8.56 -21.02 5.84
CA PHE A 186 8.01 -19.82 6.49
C PHE A 186 8.11 -19.89 8.01
N SER A 187 7.85 -21.07 8.61
CA SER A 187 8.01 -21.27 10.05
C SER A 187 9.46 -21.04 10.51
N ALA A 188 10.42 -21.53 9.74
CA ALA A 188 11.85 -21.32 10.01
C ALA A 188 12.31 -19.86 9.78
N ASN A 189 11.58 -19.07 8.97
CA ASN A 189 11.94 -17.72 8.55
C ASN A 189 10.85 -16.68 8.88
N ILE A 190 10.15 -16.84 10.00
CA ILE A 190 8.98 -16.04 10.38
C ILE A 190 9.27 -14.53 10.50
N LYS A 191 10.49 -14.16 10.92
CA LYS A 191 10.91 -12.76 11.04
C LYS A 191 10.89 -12.02 9.70
N ASN A 192 11.24 -12.72 8.63
CA ASN A 192 11.26 -12.16 7.28
C ASN A 192 9.90 -12.29 6.57
N ASN A 193 9.02 -13.14 7.10
CA ASN A 193 7.70 -13.43 6.55
C ASN A 193 6.62 -13.27 7.63
N PRO A 194 6.28 -12.03 8.04
CA PRO A 194 5.29 -11.79 9.08
C PRO A 194 3.92 -12.36 8.70
N VAL A 195 3.35 -13.19 9.58
CA VAL A 195 2.09 -13.89 9.32
C VAL A 195 0.94 -12.95 8.98
N VAL A 196 0.86 -11.79 9.64
CA VAL A 196 -0.16 -10.76 9.36
C VAL A 196 -0.12 -10.34 7.89
N MET A 197 1.09 -10.16 7.32
CA MET A 197 1.26 -9.78 5.91
C MET A 197 0.91 -10.93 4.97
N MET A 198 1.34 -12.16 5.29
CA MET A 198 1.04 -13.34 4.49
C MET A 198 -0.48 -13.63 4.48
N ASN A 199 -1.12 -13.54 5.63
CA ASN A 199 -2.57 -13.74 5.76
C ASN A 199 -3.35 -12.68 4.98
N GLY A 200 -2.94 -11.41 5.04
CA GLY A 200 -3.52 -10.31 4.24
C GLY A 200 -3.37 -10.54 2.73
N ALA A 201 -2.22 -11.04 2.28
CA ALA A 201 -1.99 -11.37 0.87
C ALA A 201 -2.86 -12.56 0.40
N LEU A 202 -3.05 -13.59 1.25
CA LEU A 202 -3.98 -14.70 0.98
C LEU A 202 -5.42 -14.22 0.89
N PHE A 203 -5.85 -13.34 1.80
CA PHE A 203 -7.18 -12.75 1.74
C PHE A 203 -7.41 -12.03 0.42
N ASN A 204 -6.49 -11.17 0.01
CA ASN A 204 -6.58 -10.45 -1.26
C ASN A 204 -6.66 -11.39 -2.47
N TYR A 205 -5.85 -12.46 -2.47
CA TYR A 205 -5.87 -13.45 -3.52
C TYR A 205 -7.24 -14.17 -3.61
N PHE A 206 -7.72 -14.75 -2.52
CA PHE A 206 -8.99 -15.49 -2.52
C PHE A 206 -10.21 -14.58 -2.67
N ARG A 207 -10.15 -13.31 -2.25
CA ARG A 207 -11.15 -12.29 -2.58
C ARG A 207 -11.26 -12.09 -4.08
N LYS A 208 -10.13 -11.97 -4.79
CA LYS A 208 -10.10 -11.86 -6.26
C LYS A 208 -10.67 -13.12 -6.93
N VAL A 209 -10.36 -14.31 -6.40
CA VAL A 209 -10.95 -15.58 -6.86
C VAL A 209 -12.48 -15.58 -6.69
N ALA A 210 -12.99 -15.12 -5.55
CA ALA A 210 -14.43 -15.03 -5.29
C ALA A 210 -15.13 -14.04 -6.25
N ILE A 211 -14.51 -12.87 -6.52
CA ILE A 211 -15.02 -11.90 -7.49
C ILE A 211 -15.06 -12.52 -8.89
N MET A 212 -13.99 -13.21 -9.32
CA MET A 212 -13.97 -13.91 -10.61
C MET A 212 -15.12 -14.91 -10.73
N GLN A 213 -15.44 -15.67 -9.69
CA GLN A 213 -16.58 -16.60 -9.70
C GLN A 213 -17.94 -15.89 -9.87
N SER A 214 -18.10 -14.72 -9.25
CA SER A 214 -19.33 -13.91 -9.42
C SER A 214 -19.48 -13.33 -10.83
N MET A 215 -18.39 -13.21 -11.57
CA MET A 215 -18.32 -12.65 -12.92
C MET A 215 -18.34 -13.73 -14.03
N SER A 216 -18.97 -14.88 -13.81
CA SER A 216 -18.94 -16.03 -14.71
C SER A 216 -19.45 -15.75 -16.13
N ARG A 217 -20.22 -14.67 -16.34
CA ARG A 217 -20.76 -14.22 -17.65
C ARG A 217 -19.97 -13.08 -18.29
N SER A 218 -18.93 -12.57 -17.61
CA SER A 218 -18.14 -11.44 -18.09
C SER A 218 -16.99 -11.90 -18.97
N THR A 219 -16.53 -11.00 -19.84
CA THR A 219 -15.34 -11.23 -20.66
C THR A 219 -14.06 -11.25 -19.83
N GLU A 220 -13.00 -11.87 -20.34
CA GLU A 220 -11.69 -11.88 -19.66
C GLU A 220 -11.19 -10.47 -19.35
N LYS A 221 -11.36 -9.53 -20.26
CA LYS A 221 -10.93 -8.14 -20.11
C LYS A 221 -11.66 -7.45 -18.96
N GLU A 222 -12.97 -7.68 -18.84
CA GLU A 222 -13.77 -7.14 -17.72
C GLU A 222 -13.35 -7.75 -16.39
N ILE A 223 -13.14 -9.07 -16.34
CA ILE A 223 -12.66 -9.76 -15.12
C ILE A 223 -11.31 -9.21 -14.71
N MET A 224 -10.33 -9.16 -15.62
CA MET A 224 -8.99 -8.64 -15.33
C MET A 224 -9.02 -7.20 -14.80
N SER A 225 -9.85 -6.36 -15.41
CA SER A 225 -10.04 -4.97 -14.96
C SER A 225 -10.64 -4.90 -13.55
N ALA A 226 -11.65 -5.73 -13.28
CA ALA A 226 -12.37 -5.72 -11.99
C ALA A 226 -11.50 -6.21 -10.83
N ILE A 227 -10.65 -7.22 -11.06
CA ILE A 227 -9.80 -7.81 -9.99
C ILE A 227 -8.35 -7.31 -10.03
N GLY A 228 -7.99 -6.47 -11.00
CA GLY A 228 -6.66 -5.84 -11.07
C GLY A 228 -5.53 -6.85 -11.25
N ILE A 229 -5.65 -7.80 -12.22
CA ILE A 229 -4.59 -8.77 -12.53
C ILE A 229 -4.09 -8.64 -13.96
N PRO A 230 -2.80 -8.94 -14.21
CA PRO A 230 -2.26 -8.97 -15.56
C PRO A 230 -2.76 -10.20 -16.33
N PHE A 231 -2.71 -10.14 -17.67
CA PHE A 231 -3.19 -11.19 -18.55
C PHE A 231 -2.58 -12.57 -18.24
N PHE A 232 -1.27 -12.64 -17.96
CA PHE A 232 -0.61 -13.91 -17.71
C PHE A 232 -1.06 -14.61 -16.42
N ALA A 233 -1.65 -13.89 -15.46
CA ALA A 233 -2.14 -14.45 -14.20
C ALA A 233 -3.55 -15.08 -14.31
N ILE A 234 -4.33 -14.75 -15.34
CA ILE A 234 -5.73 -15.17 -15.45
C ILE A 234 -5.92 -16.69 -15.39
N GLY A 235 -4.99 -17.45 -15.98
CA GLY A 235 -5.02 -18.91 -15.97
C GLY A 235 -4.93 -19.51 -14.57
N GLU A 236 -4.08 -18.95 -13.71
CA GLU A 236 -3.93 -19.35 -12.31
C GLU A 236 -5.19 -19.06 -11.51
N PHE A 237 -5.76 -17.86 -11.67
CA PHE A 237 -7.01 -17.49 -11.00
C PHE A 237 -8.20 -18.35 -11.45
N ARG A 238 -8.28 -18.74 -12.72
CA ARG A 238 -9.29 -19.68 -13.20
C ARG A 238 -9.14 -21.06 -12.55
N GLN A 239 -7.92 -21.54 -12.44
CA GLN A 239 -7.65 -22.82 -11.78
C GLN A 239 -8.05 -22.77 -10.29
N ALA A 240 -7.70 -21.70 -9.60
CA ALA A 240 -8.13 -21.46 -8.23
C ALA A 240 -9.66 -21.41 -8.12
N ALA A 241 -10.33 -20.69 -9.02
CA ALA A 241 -11.79 -20.58 -9.04
C ALA A 241 -12.50 -21.94 -9.25
N ALA A 242 -11.91 -22.82 -10.06
CA ALA A 242 -12.43 -24.18 -10.27
C ALA A 242 -12.23 -25.05 -9.02
N ASN A 243 -11.04 -25.03 -8.41
CA ASN A 243 -10.69 -25.87 -7.27
C ASN A 243 -11.41 -25.47 -5.96
N TYR A 244 -11.72 -24.18 -5.80
CA TYR A 244 -12.40 -23.63 -4.62
C TYR A 244 -13.79 -23.08 -4.96
N SER A 245 -14.54 -23.77 -5.82
CA SER A 245 -15.86 -23.33 -6.27
C SER A 245 -16.96 -23.36 -5.22
N GLY A 246 -17.98 -22.55 -5.38
CA GLY A 246 -19.19 -22.55 -4.57
C GLY A 246 -18.94 -22.28 -3.08
N LYS A 247 -19.42 -23.19 -2.21
CA LYS A 247 -19.26 -23.06 -0.74
C LYS A 247 -17.81 -23.16 -0.26
N LYS A 248 -16.90 -23.71 -1.08
CA LYS A 248 -15.49 -23.84 -0.69
C LYS A 248 -14.80 -22.50 -0.54
N ILE A 249 -15.03 -21.56 -1.45
CA ILE A 249 -14.41 -20.22 -1.39
C ILE A 249 -14.83 -19.46 -0.13
N VAL A 250 -16.08 -19.62 0.31
CA VAL A 250 -16.57 -19.03 1.57
C VAL A 250 -15.80 -19.59 2.75
N LYS A 251 -15.65 -20.93 2.82
CA LYS A 251 -14.88 -21.59 3.90
C LYS A 251 -13.41 -21.19 3.90
N VAL A 252 -12.81 -20.92 2.72
CA VAL A 252 -11.44 -20.39 2.63
C VAL A 252 -11.37 -19.00 3.26
N ILE A 253 -12.30 -18.10 2.89
CA ILE A 253 -12.33 -16.74 3.44
C ILE A 253 -12.60 -16.77 4.96
N GLU A 254 -13.48 -17.64 5.42
CA GLU A 254 -13.72 -17.85 6.87
C GLU A 254 -12.48 -18.33 7.60
N ALA A 255 -11.71 -19.27 7.02
CA ALA A 255 -10.46 -19.76 7.62
C ALA A 255 -9.39 -18.65 7.71
N ILE A 256 -9.26 -17.83 6.67
CA ILE A 256 -8.32 -16.68 6.66
C ILE A 256 -8.74 -15.62 7.68
N ASN A 257 -10.03 -15.34 7.81
CA ASN A 257 -10.56 -14.42 8.81
C ASN A 257 -10.35 -14.95 10.24
N ASP A 258 -10.56 -16.24 10.46
CA ASP A 258 -10.29 -16.88 11.75
C ASP A 258 -8.81 -16.77 12.15
N CYS A 259 -7.91 -16.96 11.20
CA CYS A 259 -6.47 -16.71 11.37
C CYS A 259 -6.18 -15.26 11.80
N ASP A 260 -6.76 -14.28 11.13
CA ASP A 260 -6.58 -12.87 11.44
C ASP A 260 -7.03 -12.52 12.86
N LEU A 261 -8.18 -13.03 13.28
CA LEU A 261 -8.71 -12.82 14.62
C LEU A 261 -7.84 -13.46 15.71
N LYS A 262 -7.29 -14.66 15.44
CA LYS A 262 -6.39 -15.39 16.35
C LYS A 262 -5.06 -14.62 16.50
N ILE A 263 -4.42 -14.22 15.42
CA ILE A 263 -3.14 -13.48 15.41
C ILE A 263 -3.28 -12.14 16.14
N LYS A 264 -4.42 -11.47 16.03
CA LYS A 264 -4.71 -10.20 16.70
C LYS A 264 -5.13 -10.35 18.17
N GLY A 265 -5.20 -11.57 18.68
CA GLY A 265 -5.60 -11.84 20.07
C GLY A 265 -7.09 -11.55 20.36
N ILE A 266 -7.93 -11.40 19.32
CA ILE A 266 -9.38 -11.18 19.46
C ILE A 266 -10.09 -12.52 19.73
N LYS A 267 -9.56 -13.62 19.20
CA LYS A 267 -10.04 -14.98 19.41
C LYS A 267 -8.99 -15.78 20.15
N GLU A 268 -9.45 -16.59 21.11
CA GLU A 268 -8.56 -17.50 21.87
C GLU A 268 -7.78 -18.41 20.94
N ASN A 269 -6.50 -18.57 21.26
CA ASN A 269 -5.59 -19.44 20.56
C ASN A 269 -4.52 -19.95 21.52
N THR A 270 -4.02 -21.17 21.33
CA THR A 270 -2.98 -21.82 22.14
C THR A 270 -1.65 -21.94 21.42
N GLY A 271 -1.55 -21.47 20.17
CA GLY A 271 -0.36 -21.55 19.32
C GLY A 271 0.34 -20.22 19.12
N ASP A 272 1.54 -20.27 18.57
CA ASP A 272 2.22 -19.12 18.03
C ASP A 272 1.66 -18.75 16.64
N ASP A 273 2.04 -17.59 16.13
CA ASP A 273 1.56 -17.10 14.83
C ASP A 273 1.87 -18.07 13.67
N ALA A 274 3.01 -18.75 13.71
CA ALA A 274 3.40 -19.73 12.69
C ALA A 274 2.46 -20.94 12.68
N GLY A 275 2.18 -21.50 13.85
CA GLY A 275 1.26 -22.64 13.99
C GLY A 275 -0.17 -22.30 13.60
N ILE A 276 -0.65 -21.09 13.94
CA ILE A 276 -1.98 -20.61 13.51
C ILE A 276 -2.06 -20.51 11.98
N PHE A 277 -1.00 -19.99 11.36
CA PHE A 277 -0.94 -19.88 9.90
C PHE A 277 -0.88 -21.25 9.24
N GLU A 278 -0.08 -22.17 9.75
CA GLU A 278 0.03 -23.54 9.27
C GLU A 278 -1.32 -24.27 9.34
N GLU A 279 -2.01 -24.23 10.48
CA GLU A 279 -3.36 -24.78 10.64
C GLU A 279 -4.32 -24.24 9.57
N THR A 280 -4.26 -22.93 9.34
CA THR A 280 -5.10 -22.25 8.35
C THR A 280 -4.84 -22.74 6.93
N ILE A 281 -3.56 -22.85 6.54
CA ILE A 281 -3.18 -23.33 5.20
C ILE A 281 -3.57 -24.79 5.00
N LEU A 282 -3.35 -25.65 6.00
CA LEU A 282 -3.77 -27.06 5.94
C LEU A 282 -5.30 -27.20 5.81
N LYS A 283 -6.06 -26.36 6.52
CA LYS A 283 -7.52 -26.30 6.39
C LYS A 283 -7.94 -25.89 4.98
N ILE A 284 -7.30 -24.88 4.39
CA ILE A 284 -7.56 -24.44 3.00
C ILE A 284 -7.26 -25.56 2.00
N LEU A 285 -6.15 -26.28 2.18
CA LEU A 285 -5.79 -27.41 1.32
C LEU A 285 -6.79 -28.57 1.35
N SER A 286 -7.44 -28.78 2.50
CA SER A 286 -8.39 -29.87 2.71
C SER A 286 -9.75 -29.60 2.04
N LEU A 287 -10.08 -28.37 1.70
CA LEU A 287 -11.33 -27.95 1.03
C LEU A 287 -11.33 -28.29 -0.46
#